data_affb0b3a69cb84779bb3998743144e5f
#
_entry.id   affb0b3a69cb84779bb3998743144e5f
#
_cell.length_a   1.000
_cell.length_b   1.000
_cell.length_c   1.000
_cell.angle_alpha   90.00
_cell.angle_beta   90.00
_cell.angle_gamma   90.00
#
_symmetry.space_group_name_H-M   'P 1'
#
loop_
_entity.id
_entity.type
_entity.pdbx_description
1 polymer ?
#
loop_
_entity_poly.entity_id
_entity_poly.type
_entity_poly.pdbx_seq_one_letter_code
_entity_poly.pdbx_strand_id
1 'polypeptide(L)'
;MSKLQTLRNKIGEVEFRKKLAIQFDGKGVFYEGEPTGKEYESITKDRIKDYTKYFSQLKKANIPLGPYLELGGGVGQGAMLLKNKFRQQGFTCDISYDTLRLAKKYKDILRYSKMPIRICADIYNLPFRAGSIPFIFTFQTLHHLPDPKPVLEEVKRVLAPGGYFYFNEEPVAQTFNLNLWRRDRNLKWFEKLLKATIILHFISRIGKAETDNDILEETFSLKVWEKALSIFSKAYVTIKVFPFGPTIRLEKNNKAGWLQPPFWKRFLLNILGGGIEAICQKEDGNKQIEDTLLNLLACPNCIHKPKLSALDARLLCNVCKSSFKKRNGVFMLFSNKQEKLLYSQ
;
A
#
# COMPACT_ATOMS: atom_id res chain seq x y z
N MET A 1 -11.49 4.83 16.65
CA MET A 1 -11.80 5.89 15.67
C MET A 1 -13.20 5.70 15.09
N SER A 2 -13.91 6.79 14.78
CA SER A 2 -15.28 6.71 14.25
C SER A 2 -15.30 6.31 12.77
N LYS A 3 -16.37 5.63 12.33
CA LYS A 3 -16.62 5.33 10.91
C LYS A 3 -16.58 6.61 10.03
N LEU A 4 -16.94 7.74 10.61
CA LEU A 4 -16.93 9.06 9.94
C LEU A 4 -15.50 9.50 9.59
N GLN A 5 -14.54 9.31 10.48
CA GLN A 5 -13.15 9.70 10.25
C GLN A 5 -12.49 8.84 9.15
N THR A 6 -12.80 7.53 9.13
CA THR A 6 -12.34 6.64 8.04
C THR A 6 -12.93 7.07 6.70
N LEU A 7 -14.18 7.51 6.66
CA LEU A 7 -14.79 8.01 5.42
C LEU A 7 -14.17 9.32 4.95
N ARG A 8 -13.94 10.28 5.85
CA ARG A 8 -13.25 11.55 5.53
C ARG A 8 -11.88 11.32 4.94
N ASN A 9 -11.09 10.42 5.56
CA ASN A 9 -9.78 10.05 5.05
C ASN A 9 -9.85 9.47 3.62
N LYS A 10 -10.83 8.60 3.32
CA LYS A 10 -11.01 8.05 1.97
C LYS A 10 -11.39 9.13 0.94
N ILE A 11 -12.26 10.05 1.31
CA ILE A 11 -12.64 11.18 0.44
C ILE A 11 -11.43 12.10 0.23
N GLY A 12 -10.71 12.45 1.30
CA GLY A 12 -9.48 13.24 1.23
C GLY A 12 -8.45 12.62 0.27
N GLU A 13 -8.22 11.30 0.40
CA GLU A 13 -7.29 10.58 -0.49
C GLU A 13 -7.73 10.67 -1.96
N VAL A 14 -9.00 10.43 -2.28
CA VAL A 14 -9.52 10.51 -3.65
C VAL A 14 -9.39 11.93 -4.21
N GLU A 15 -9.80 12.95 -3.47
CA GLU A 15 -9.76 14.35 -3.92
C GLU A 15 -8.31 14.87 -4.05
N PHE A 16 -7.45 14.57 -3.10
CA PHE A 16 -6.04 14.96 -3.16
C PHE A 16 -5.34 14.34 -4.37
N ARG A 17 -5.52 13.03 -4.60
CA ARG A 17 -4.93 12.34 -5.76
C ARG A 17 -5.51 12.84 -7.07
N LYS A 18 -6.79 13.23 -7.12
CA LYS A 18 -7.41 13.87 -8.29
C LYS A 18 -6.73 15.20 -8.62
N LYS A 19 -6.51 16.04 -7.60
CA LYS A 19 -5.80 17.32 -7.75
C LYS A 19 -4.35 17.11 -8.23
N LEU A 20 -3.60 16.17 -7.65
CA LEU A 20 -2.25 15.81 -8.10
C LEU A 20 -2.24 15.28 -9.54
N ALA A 21 -3.23 14.50 -9.95
CA ALA A 21 -3.34 13.99 -11.30
C ALA A 21 -3.57 15.10 -12.33
N ILE A 22 -4.40 16.09 -12.00
CA ILE A 22 -4.64 17.28 -12.84
C ILE A 22 -3.35 18.08 -13.00
N GLN A 23 -2.62 18.29 -11.91
CA GLN A 23 -1.31 18.95 -11.91
C GLN A 23 -0.30 18.20 -12.81
N PHE A 24 -0.28 16.88 -12.73
CA PHE A 24 0.62 16.04 -13.53
C PHE A 24 0.31 16.09 -15.04
N ASP A 25 -0.93 16.37 -15.41
CA ASP A 25 -1.37 16.60 -16.79
C ASP A 25 -1.05 18.04 -17.28
N GLY A 26 -0.34 18.85 -16.48
CA GLY A 26 0.02 20.24 -16.79
C GLY A 26 -1.13 21.23 -16.63
N LYS A 27 -2.19 20.82 -15.97
CA LYS A 27 -3.39 21.63 -15.70
C LYS A 27 -3.62 21.71 -14.20
N GLY A 28 -3.76 22.90 -13.65
CA GLY A 28 -4.17 23.10 -12.27
C GLY A 28 -3.13 23.74 -11.35
N VAL A 29 -3.49 23.91 -10.09
CA VAL A 29 -2.70 24.59 -9.06
C VAL A 29 -1.60 23.67 -8.55
N PHE A 30 -0.41 24.23 -8.43
CA PHE A 30 0.74 23.55 -7.82
C PHE A 30 0.54 23.50 -6.30
N TYR A 31 0.71 22.32 -5.69
CA TYR A 31 0.83 22.23 -4.24
C TYR A 31 2.26 22.62 -3.85
N GLU A 32 2.37 23.73 -3.12
CA GLU A 32 3.65 24.15 -2.55
C GLU A 32 4.21 23.01 -1.67
N GLY A 33 5.49 22.70 -1.87
CA GLY A 33 6.15 21.62 -1.11
C GLY A 33 6.03 20.22 -1.69
N GLU A 34 5.17 19.98 -2.70
CA GLU A 34 5.09 18.72 -3.41
C GLU A 34 6.05 18.70 -4.64
N PRO A 35 6.59 17.52 -4.99
CA PRO A 35 7.49 17.40 -6.14
C PRO A 35 6.84 17.79 -7.47
N THR A 36 7.61 18.43 -8.34
CA THR A 36 7.22 18.74 -9.72
C THR A 36 7.10 17.48 -10.58
N GLY A 37 6.49 17.57 -11.76
CA GLY A 37 6.39 16.44 -12.68
C GLY A 37 7.75 15.81 -13.05
N LYS A 38 8.82 16.62 -13.22
CA LYS A 38 10.18 16.12 -13.47
C LYS A 38 10.80 15.45 -12.24
N GLU A 39 10.57 16.00 -11.06
CA GLU A 39 11.01 15.39 -9.79
C GLU A 39 10.29 14.07 -9.54
N TYR A 40 8.98 13.98 -9.83
CA TYR A 40 8.24 12.71 -9.77
C TYR A 40 8.80 11.65 -10.70
N GLU A 41 9.24 12.02 -11.91
CA GLU A 41 9.91 11.10 -12.83
C GLU A 41 11.20 10.54 -12.24
N SER A 42 12.03 11.41 -11.65
CA SER A 42 13.28 11.01 -10.99
C SER A 42 12.99 10.08 -9.81
N ILE A 43 12.07 10.48 -8.92
CA ILE A 43 11.63 9.67 -7.76
C ILE A 43 11.13 8.29 -8.21
N THR A 44 10.35 8.25 -9.30
CA THR A 44 9.84 6.99 -9.85
C THR A 44 10.98 6.07 -10.30
N LYS A 45 11.96 6.60 -11.00
CA LYS A 45 13.12 5.81 -11.46
C LYS A 45 13.95 5.27 -10.30
N ASP A 46 14.13 6.05 -9.24
CA ASP A 46 14.86 5.61 -8.04
C ASP A 46 14.07 4.55 -7.26
N ARG A 47 12.77 4.75 -7.07
CA ARG A 47 11.90 3.71 -6.47
C ARG A 47 11.95 2.38 -7.22
N ILE A 48 12.00 2.39 -8.56
CA ILE A 48 12.13 1.17 -9.35
C ILE A 48 13.43 0.43 -9.07
N LYS A 49 14.53 1.15 -8.79
CA LYS A 49 15.80 0.51 -8.36
C LYS A 49 15.63 -0.20 -7.03
N ASP A 50 15.03 0.48 -6.04
CA ASP A 50 14.80 -0.10 -4.71
C ASP A 50 13.84 -1.29 -4.78
N TYR A 51 12.71 -1.17 -5.47
CA TYR A 51 11.76 -2.26 -5.67
C TYR A 51 12.37 -3.45 -6.40
N THR A 52 13.27 -3.20 -7.37
CA THR A 52 14.03 -4.27 -8.05
C THR A 52 14.89 -5.04 -7.05
N LYS A 53 15.54 -4.34 -6.12
CA LYS A 53 16.33 -4.95 -5.05
C LYS A 53 15.44 -5.79 -4.12
N TYR A 54 14.31 -5.23 -3.66
CA TYR A 54 13.38 -5.91 -2.75
C TYR A 54 12.83 -7.20 -3.39
N PHE A 55 12.27 -7.13 -4.58
CA PHE A 55 11.73 -8.31 -5.26
C PHE A 55 12.81 -9.34 -5.62
N SER A 56 14.04 -8.90 -5.92
CA SER A 56 15.15 -9.83 -6.14
C SER A 56 15.53 -10.58 -4.86
N GLN A 57 15.47 -9.92 -3.70
CA GLN A 57 15.71 -10.56 -2.40
C GLN A 57 14.60 -11.58 -2.06
N LEU A 58 13.32 -11.21 -2.26
CA LEU A 58 12.20 -12.13 -2.07
C LEU A 58 12.31 -13.35 -2.97
N LYS A 59 12.65 -13.15 -4.25
CA LYS A 59 12.87 -14.26 -5.20
C LYS A 59 14.02 -15.19 -4.77
N LYS A 60 15.14 -14.65 -4.27
CA LYS A 60 16.24 -15.43 -3.72
C LYS A 60 15.85 -16.24 -2.48
N ALA A 61 14.87 -15.72 -1.70
CA ALA A 61 14.29 -16.43 -0.55
C ALA A 61 13.19 -17.43 -0.96
N ASN A 62 13.06 -17.76 -2.26
CA ASN A 62 12.05 -18.66 -2.82
C ASN A 62 10.60 -18.25 -2.54
N ILE A 63 10.35 -16.96 -2.36
CA ILE A 63 8.99 -16.42 -2.23
C ILE A 63 8.39 -16.27 -3.63
N PRO A 64 7.22 -16.87 -3.92
CA PRO A 64 6.55 -16.71 -5.20
C PRO A 64 6.08 -15.26 -5.35
N LEU A 65 6.44 -14.63 -6.47
CA LEU A 65 6.10 -13.22 -6.75
C LEU A 65 4.82 -13.06 -7.58
N GLY A 66 4.05 -14.12 -7.79
CA GLY A 66 2.82 -14.04 -8.55
C GLY A 66 2.03 -15.35 -8.60
N PRO A 67 0.75 -15.26 -9.03
CA PRO A 67 0.00 -14.03 -9.31
C PRO A 67 -0.01 -13.04 -8.14
N TYR A 68 0.16 -11.74 -8.44
CA TYR A 68 0.33 -10.73 -7.39
C TYR A 68 -0.84 -9.75 -7.31
N LEU A 69 -0.96 -9.09 -6.15
CA LEU A 69 -1.80 -7.93 -5.90
C LEU A 69 -0.98 -6.84 -5.20
N GLU A 70 -0.81 -5.69 -5.82
CA GLU A 70 -0.29 -4.47 -5.22
C GLU A 70 -1.45 -3.68 -4.59
N LEU A 71 -1.34 -3.32 -3.30
CA LEU A 71 -2.31 -2.50 -2.57
C LEU A 71 -1.78 -1.08 -2.39
N GLY A 72 -2.68 -0.09 -2.54
CA GLY A 72 -2.30 1.32 -2.49
C GLY A 72 -1.24 1.65 -3.55
N GLY A 73 -1.31 0.97 -4.70
CA GLY A 73 -0.25 1.00 -5.71
C GLY A 73 -0.12 2.34 -6.44
N GLY A 74 -1.04 3.26 -6.23
CA GLY A 74 -1.07 4.52 -6.95
C GLY A 74 -1.05 4.30 -8.46
N VAL A 75 0.04 4.67 -9.12
CA VAL A 75 0.23 4.43 -10.57
C VAL A 75 0.67 3.00 -10.92
N GLY A 76 0.87 2.12 -9.93
CA GLY A 76 1.20 0.72 -10.13
C GLY A 76 2.67 0.45 -10.47
N GLN A 77 3.59 1.18 -9.88
CA GLN A 77 5.04 1.08 -10.17
C GLN A 77 5.59 -0.31 -9.85
N GLY A 78 5.26 -0.87 -8.69
CA GLY A 78 5.69 -2.20 -8.26
C GLY A 78 5.09 -3.30 -9.14
N ALA A 79 3.78 -3.21 -9.42
CA ALA A 79 3.09 -4.14 -10.30
C ALA A 79 3.62 -4.10 -11.74
N MET A 80 3.91 -2.91 -12.27
CA MET A 80 4.54 -2.78 -13.59
C MET A 80 5.93 -3.40 -13.62
N LEU A 81 6.73 -3.21 -12.57
CA LEU A 81 8.04 -3.83 -12.43
C LEU A 81 7.95 -5.36 -12.43
N LEU A 82 7.06 -5.93 -11.60
CA LEU A 82 6.84 -7.38 -11.55
C LEU A 82 6.44 -7.94 -12.92
N LYS A 83 5.54 -7.23 -13.62
CA LYS A 83 5.07 -7.67 -14.93
C LYS A 83 6.14 -7.63 -16.02
N ASN A 84 6.99 -6.59 -16.03
CA ASN A 84 7.94 -6.39 -17.12
C ASN A 84 9.30 -7.06 -16.86
N LYS A 85 9.87 -6.94 -15.65
CA LYS A 85 11.18 -7.50 -15.32
C LYS A 85 11.12 -8.91 -14.75
N PHE A 86 10.13 -9.18 -13.89
CA PHE A 86 10.00 -10.51 -13.26
C PHE A 86 9.04 -11.44 -14.01
N ARG A 87 8.40 -10.97 -15.09
CA ARG A 87 7.45 -11.73 -15.94
C ARG A 87 6.27 -12.32 -15.18
N GLN A 88 5.87 -11.69 -14.08
CA GLN A 88 4.71 -12.10 -13.30
C GLN A 88 3.44 -11.43 -13.80
N GLN A 89 2.29 -12.02 -13.51
CA GLN A 89 0.99 -11.44 -13.82
C GLN A 89 0.27 -11.07 -12.52
N GLY A 90 -0.60 -10.06 -12.58
CA GLY A 90 -1.36 -9.65 -11.41
C GLY A 90 -2.04 -8.30 -11.57
N PHE A 91 -2.31 -7.72 -10.40
CA PHE A 91 -3.17 -6.56 -10.24
C PHE A 91 -2.44 -5.44 -9.50
N THR A 92 -2.83 -4.21 -9.80
CA THR A 92 -2.61 -3.07 -8.92
C THR A 92 -3.96 -2.51 -8.49
N CYS A 93 -4.12 -2.26 -7.20
CA CYS A 93 -5.35 -1.80 -6.58
C CYS A 93 -5.10 -0.50 -5.82
N ASP A 94 -5.93 0.50 -6.08
CA ASP A 94 -5.89 1.78 -5.39
C ASP A 94 -7.31 2.34 -5.25
N ILE A 95 -7.53 3.19 -4.25
CA ILE A 95 -8.81 3.87 -4.07
C ILE A 95 -9.00 5.01 -5.08
N SER A 96 -7.90 5.59 -5.60
CA SER A 96 -7.92 6.70 -6.54
C SER A 96 -7.92 6.23 -7.99
N TYR A 97 -9.05 6.45 -8.66
CA TYR A 97 -9.15 6.25 -10.11
C TYR A 97 -8.17 7.14 -10.88
N ASP A 98 -8.02 8.39 -10.45
CA ASP A 98 -7.19 9.36 -11.15
C ASP A 98 -5.71 8.98 -11.14
N THR A 99 -5.23 8.41 -10.05
CA THR A 99 -3.87 7.89 -9.97
C THR A 99 -3.69 6.66 -10.87
N LEU A 100 -4.64 5.72 -10.83
CA LEU A 100 -4.60 4.52 -11.67
C LEU A 100 -4.67 4.83 -13.17
N ARG A 101 -5.38 5.88 -13.60
CA ARG A 101 -5.41 6.26 -15.02
C ARG A 101 -4.06 6.80 -15.51
N LEU A 102 -3.28 7.44 -14.64
CA LEU A 102 -1.93 7.93 -14.94
C LEU A 102 -0.91 6.80 -15.18
N ALA A 103 -1.21 5.58 -14.77
CA ALA A 103 -0.32 4.42 -14.95
C ALA A 103 0.16 4.27 -16.40
N LYS A 104 -0.64 4.66 -17.40
CA LYS A 104 -0.25 4.62 -18.81
C LYS A 104 0.95 5.54 -19.07
N LYS A 105 0.93 6.77 -18.56
CA LYS A 105 2.02 7.74 -18.67
C LYS A 105 3.28 7.23 -17.97
N TYR A 106 3.14 6.67 -16.77
CA TYR A 106 4.27 6.10 -16.02
C TYR A 106 4.87 4.87 -16.70
N LYS A 107 4.05 4.03 -17.35
CA LYS A 107 4.54 2.93 -18.18
C LYS A 107 5.51 3.46 -19.27
N ASP A 108 5.15 4.55 -19.93
CA ASP A 108 5.95 5.14 -20.99
C ASP A 108 7.23 5.78 -20.43
N ILE A 109 7.18 6.50 -19.30
CA ILE A 109 8.34 7.02 -18.56
C ILE A 109 9.32 5.91 -18.19
N LEU A 110 8.82 4.77 -17.73
CA LEU A 110 9.62 3.60 -17.36
C LEU A 110 10.05 2.75 -18.55
N ARG A 111 9.61 3.08 -19.76
CA ARG A 111 9.84 2.32 -21.00
C ARG A 111 9.40 0.85 -20.88
N TYR A 112 8.27 0.63 -20.21
CA TYR A 112 7.68 -0.70 -20.08
C TYR A 112 6.65 -0.96 -21.18
N SER A 113 6.54 -2.22 -21.63
CA SER A 113 5.59 -2.62 -22.69
C SER A 113 4.26 -3.10 -22.13
N LYS A 114 4.24 -3.64 -20.90
CA LYS A 114 3.08 -4.35 -20.34
C LYS A 114 2.51 -3.61 -19.12
N MET A 115 1.16 -3.64 -18.99
CA MET A 115 0.42 -3.09 -17.85
C MET A 115 -0.17 -4.22 -17.00
N PRO A 116 -0.17 -4.10 -15.65
CA PRO A 116 -1.00 -4.95 -14.79
C PRO A 116 -2.51 -4.67 -15.01
N ILE A 117 -3.37 -5.55 -14.50
CA ILE A 117 -4.80 -5.26 -14.40
C ILE A 117 -4.97 -4.21 -13.30
N ARG A 118 -5.62 -3.08 -13.64
CA ARG A 118 -5.83 -1.96 -12.72
C ARG A 118 -7.24 -2.02 -12.14
N ILE A 119 -7.33 -1.94 -10.82
CA ILE A 119 -8.56 -2.05 -10.06
C ILE A 119 -8.69 -0.84 -9.14
N CYS A 120 -9.77 -0.08 -9.30
CA CYS A 120 -10.13 0.97 -8.37
C CYS A 120 -11.10 0.39 -7.35
N ALA A 121 -10.64 0.26 -6.10
CA ALA A 121 -11.40 -0.37 -5.02
C ALA A 121 -10.89 0.06 -3.64
N ASP A 122 -11.71 -0.23 -2.62
CA ASP A 122 -11.37 -0.01 -1.21
C ASP A 122 -10.60 -1.20 -0.65
N ILE A 123 -9.42 -0.95 -0.07
CA ILE A 123 -8.59 -1.99 0.55
C ILE A 123 -9.23 -2.64 1.78
N TYR A 124 -10.24 -2.01 2.39
CA TYR A 124 -11.06 -2.61 3.45
C TYR A 124 -12.11 -3.59 2.92
N ASN A 125 -12.32 -3.64 1.61
CA ASN A 125 -13.33 -4.50 0.97
C ASN A 125 -12.83 -4.97 -0.40
N LEU A 126 -11.72 -5.69 -0.41
CA LEU A 126 -11.03 -6.13 -1.62
C LEU A 126 -11.95 -6.99 -2.51
N PRO A 127 -12.05 -6.67 -3.80
CA PRO A 127 -12.90 -7.40 -4.73
C PRO A 127 -12.23 -8.68 -5.26
N PHE A 128 -11.74 -9.50 -4.33
CA PHE A 128 -11.08 -10.77 -4.61
C PHE A 128 -11.70 -11.90 -3.79
N ARG A 129 -11.69 -13.08 -4.35
CA ARG A 129 -12.10 -14.30 -3.66
C ARG A 129 -11.18 -14.60 -2.48
N ALA A 130 -11.71 -15.21 -1.45
CA ALA A 130 -10.91 -15.71 -0.33
C ALA A 130 -9.91 -16.76 -0.83
N GLY A 131 -8.68 -16.71 -0.31
CA GLY A 131 -7.67 -17.71 -0.63
C GLY A 131 -7.15 -17.72 -2.07
N SER A 132 -7.25 -16.59 -2.79
CA SER A 132 -7.04 -16.58 -4.24
C SER A 132 -5.69 -16.01 -4.72
N ILE A 133 -5.03 -15.16 -3.95
CA ILE A 133 -3.81 -14.47 -4.37
C ILE A 133 -2.59 -15.00 -3.61
N PRO A 134 -1.58 -15.59 -4.30
CA PRO A 134 -0.39 -16.12 -3.65
C PRO A 134 0.56 -15.06 -3.07
N PHE A 135 0.61 -13.87 -3.69
CA PHE A 135 1.52 -12.80 -3.29
C PHE A 135 0.80 -11.46 -3.28
N ILE A 136 0.73 -10.83 -2.12
CA ILE A 136 0.18 -9.48 -1.93
C ILE A 136 1.29 -8.60 -1.39
N PHE A 137 1.40 -7.37 -1.89
CA PHE A 137 2.38 -6.43 -1.37
C PHE A 137 1.89 -4.99 -1.37
N THR A 138 2.56 -4.16 -0.56
CA THR A 138 2.31 -2.73 -0.48
C THR A 138 3.56 -1.96 -0.06
N PHE A 139 3.66 -0.71 -0.49
CA PHE A 139 4.71 0.23 -0.11
C PHE A 139 4.09 1.56 0.31
N GLN A 140 4.50 2.10 1.45
CA GLN A 140 4.06 3.43 1.91
C GLN A 140 2.54 3.63 1.87
N THR A 141 1.77 2.70 2.42
CA THR A 141 0.31 2.72 2.34
C THR A 141 -0.37 2.56 3.69
N LEU A 142 0.19 1.69 4.55
CA LEU A 142 -0.49 1.31 5.78
C LEU A 142 -0.55 2.44 6.80
N HIS A 143 0.35 3.41 6.73
CA HIS A 143 0.35 4.58 7.59
C HIS A 143 -0.75 5.61 7.25
N HIS A 144 -1.40 5.50 6.10
CA HIS A 144 -2.60 6.28 5.79
C HIS A 144 -3.87 5.69 6.42
N LEU A 145 -3.76 4.59 7.15
CA LEU A 145 -4.88 3.93 7.81
C LEU A 145 -4.94 4.32 9.29
N PRO A 146 -6.14 4.43 9.87
CA PRO A 146 -6.28 4.68 11.31
C PRO A 146 -5.87 3.48 12.17
N ASP A 147 -6.01 2.27 11.64
CA ASP A 147 -5.62 1.00 12.22
C ASP A 147 -5.29 0.03 11.07
N PRO A 148 -4.09 -0.54 11.02
CA PRO A 148 -3.73 -1.47 9.95
C PRO A 148 -4.44 -2.82 10.08
N LYS A 149 -4.93 -3.21 11.26
CA LYS A 149 -5.44 -4.54 11.53
C LYS A 149 -6.61 -4.95 10.63
N PRO A 150 -7.69 -4.15 10.44
CA PRO A 150 -8.80 -4.55 9.58
C PRO A 150 -8.38 -4.79 8.12
N VAL A 151 -7.42 -4.01 7.60
CA VAL A 151 -6.89 -4.22 6.25
C VAL A 151 -6.04 -5.47 6.19
N LEU A 152 -5.24 -5.76 7.21
CA LEU A 152 -4.46 -7.00 7.26
C LEU A 152 -5.35 -8.25 7.39
N GLU A 153 -6.49 -8.16 8.06
CA GLU A 153 -7.51 -9.22 8.08
C GLU A 153 -8.07 -9.47 6.68
N GLU A 154 -8.37 -8.41 5.92
CA GLU A 154 -8.83 -8.51 4.54
C GLU A 154 -7.72 -9.05 3.61
N VAL A 155 -6.48 -8.63 3.80
CA VAL A 155 -5.30 -9.22 3.12
C VAL A 155 -5.21 -10.71 3.42
N LYS A 156 -5.31 -11.13 4.68
CA LYS A 156 -5.27 -12.54 5.07
C LYS A 156 -6.42 -13.34 4.45
N ARG A 157 -7.62 -12.75 4.35
CA ARG A 157 -8.76 -13.39 3.66
C ARG A 157 -8.43 -13.69 2.20
N VAL A 158 -7.85 -12.71 1.49
CA VAL A 158 -7.55 -12.81 0.05
C VAL A 158 -6.33 -13.69 -0.23
N LEU A 159 -5.32 -13.71 0.64
CA LEU A 159 -4.13 -14.55 0.49
C LEU A 159 -4.50 -16.02 0.32
N ALA A 160 -3.88 -16.65 -0.68
CA ALA A 160 -3.92 -18.09 -0.86
C ALA A 160 -3.31 -18.81 0.36
N PRO A 161 -3.71 -20.06 0.66
CA PRO A 161 -3.01 -20.88 1.63
C PRO A 161 -1.51 -20.95 1.32
N GLY A 162 -0.66 -20.76 2.34
CA GLY A 162 0.79 -20.67 2.20
C GLY A 162 1.29 -19.44 1.46
N GLY A 163 0.39 -18.50 1.09
CA GLY A 163 0.72 -17.26 0.39
C GLY A 163 1.41 -16.24 1.29
N TYR A 164 2.02 -15.24 0.66
CA TYR A 164 2.84 -14.24 1.32
C TYR A 164 2.28 -12.83 1.16
N PHE A 165 2.32 -12.07 2.25
CA PHE A 165 2.12 -10.63 2.27
C PHE A 165 3.45 -9.94 2.57
N TYR A 166 3.83 -8.99 1.74
CA TYR A 166 5.04 -8.20 1.90
C TYR A 166 4.69 -6.71 1.98
N PHE A 167 5.24 -6.01 2.96
CA PHE A 167 5.20 -4.57 2.98
C PHE A 167 6.55 -3.97 3.38
N ASN A 168 6.81 -2.76 2.93
CA ASN A 168 8.03 -2.03 3.26
C ASN A 168 7.77 -0.52 3.26
N GLU A 169 8.73 0.22 3.85
CA GLU A 169 8.71 1.69 3.91
C GLU A 169 7.57 2.25 4.78
N GLU A 170 7.14 1.50 5.79
CA GLU A 170 6.16 1.98 6.76
C GLU A 170 6.86 2.56 8.00
N PRO A 171 6.34 3.65 8.60
CA PRO A 171 6.95 4.25 9.77
C PRO A 171 6.62 3.49 11.06
N VAL A 172 7.60 3.43 11.96
CA VAL A 172 7.42 3.02 13.36
C VAL A 172 7.49 4.24 14.24
N ALA A 173 6.50 4.39 15.12
CA ALA A 173 6.37 5.55 15.99
C ALA A 173 7.57 5.70 16.91
N GLN A 174 8.05 6.94 17.04
CA GLN A 174 8.92 7.39 18.10
C GLN A 174 8.09 7.95 19.25
N THR A 175 8.50 7.69 20.48
CA THR A 175 7.80 8.20 21.68
C THR A 175 8.08 9.68 21.89
N PHE A 176 9.27 10.13 21.54
CA PHE A 176 9.70 11.51 21.75
C PHE A 176 9.74 12.27 20.43
N ASN A 177 8.68 13.02 20.15
CA ASN A 177 8.65 14.05 19.11
C ASN A 177 7.78 15.20 19.59
N LEU A 178 8.34 16.39 19.66
CA LEU A 178 7.65 17.60 20.11
C LEU A 178 6.54 18.02 19.13
N ASN A 179 6.61 17.55 17.87
CA ASN A 179 5.63 17.81 16.82
C ASN A 179 5.23 19.30 16.72
N LEU A 180 6.23 20.18 16.74
CA LEU A 180 6.02 21.64 16.72
C LEU A 180 5.34 22.09 15.43
N TRP A 181 5.64 21.43 14.30
CA TRP A 181 4.96 21.61 13.03
C TRP A 181 5.02 20.35 12.17
N ARG A 182 4.10 20.25 11.21
CA ARG A 182 4.22 19.35 10.08
C ARG A 182 4.92 20.06 8.92
N ARG A 183 5.83 19.37 8.26
CA ARG A 183 6.63 19.89 7.16
C ARG A 183 6.26 19.22 5.84
N ASP A 184 6.56 19.93 4.76
CA ASP A 184 6.47 19.42 3.41
C ASP A 184 7.58 18.41 3.12
N ARG A 185 7.48 17.70 1.99
CA ARG A 185 8.54 16.79 1.53
C ARG A 185 9.79 17.57 1.13
N ASN A 186 9.60 18.74 0.51
CA ASN A 186 10.68 19.65 0.16
C ASN A 186 11.03 20.54 1.35
N LEU A 187 12.26 20.34 1.87
CA LEU A 187 12.73 21.05 3.06
C LEU A 187 13.11 22.49 2.75
N LYS A 188 12.67 23.43 3.57
CA LYS A 188 13.13 24.82 3.61
C LYS A 188 14.60 24.87 4.03
N TRP A 189 15.28 25.98 3.77
CA TRP A 189 16.72 26.10 4.07
C TRP A 189 17.07 25.84 5.55
N PHE A 190 16.28 26.39 6.49
CA PHE A 190 16.50 26.16 7.93
C PHE A 190 16.19 24.72 8.35
N GLU A 191 15.22 24.06 7.71
CA GLU A 191 14.91 22.64 7.95
C GLU A 191 16.05 21.73 7.49
N LYS A 192 16.76 22.11 6.41
CA LYS A 192 17.96 21.39 5.96
C LYS A 192 19.07 21.46 7.01
N LEU A 193 19.27 22.62 7.65
CA LEU A 193 20.23 22.78 8.75
C LEU A 193 19.82 21.93 9.97
N LEU A 194 18.55 22.00 10.38
CA LEU A 194 18.02 21.19 11.49
C LEU A 194 18.10 19.68 11.20
N LYS A 195 17.95 19.28 9.93
CA LYS A 195 18.13 17.89 9.51
C LYS A 195 19.59 17.44 9.66
N ALA A 196 20.54 18.28 9.30
CA ALA A 196 21.97 17.98 9.43
C ALA A 196 22.40 17.76 10.88
N THR A 197 21.74 18.42 11.84
CA THR A 197 21.97 18.25 13.30
C THR A 197 21.05 17.20 13.93
N ILE A 198 20.24 16.49 13.14
CA ILE A 198 19.25 15.48 13.58
C ILE A 198 18.07 16.10 14.39
N ILE A 199 18.13 17.34 14.79
CA ILE A 199 17.12 18.01 15.61
C ILE A 199 15.75 17.96 14.93
N LEU A 200 15.70 18.14 13.60
CA LEU A 200 14.46 18.12 12.82
C LEU A 200 13.63 16.84 13.04
N HIS A 201 14.29 15.72 13.27
CA HIS A 201 13.64 14.43 13.52
C HIS A 201 12.84 14.39 14.84
N PHE A 202 13.21 15.19 15.82
CA PHE A 202 12.58 15.22 17.15
C PHE A 202 11.55 16.35 17.33
N ILE A 203 11.50 17.30 16.42
CA ILE A 203 10.65 18.49 16.57
C ILE A 203 9.58 18.65 15.50
N SER A 204 9.65 17.90 14.41
CA SER A 204 8.67 18.01 13.31
C SER A 204 8.31 16.64 12.74
N ARG A 205 7.15 16.60 12.07
CA ARG A 205 6.67 15.44 11.29
C ARG A 205 6.50 15.83 9.83
N ILE A 206 6.62 14.84 8.93
CA ILE A 206 6.33 14.99 7.51
C ILE A 206 4.83 14.82 7.25
N GLY A 207 4.35 15.18 6.06
CA GLY A 207 2.98 14.93 5.62
C GLY A 207 2.05 16.12 5.82
N LYS A 208 2.56 17.35 5.63
CA LYS A 208 1.74 18.56 5.72
C LYS A 208 0.66 18.58 4.64
N ALA A 209 1.05 18.35 3.37
CA ALA A 209 0.11 18.38 2.26
C ALA A 209 -1.01 17.33 2.39
N GLU A 210 -0.65 16.13 2.87
CA GLU A 210 -1.61 15.05 3.12
C GLU A 210 -2.60 15.46 4.24
N THR A 211 -2.10 15.92 5.38
CA THR A 211 -2.98 16.28 6.51
C THR A 211 -3.83 17.53 6.25
N ASP A 212 -3.34 18.48 5.47
CA ASP A 212 -4.12 19.64 5.03
C ASP A 212 -5.27 19.26 4.08
N ASN A 213 -5.25 18.04 3.53
CA ASN A 213 -6.31 17.46 2.69
C ASN A 213 -7.06 16.30 3.37
N ASP A 214 -7.15 16.28 4.69
CA ASP A 214 -7.83 15.24 5.49
C ASP A 214 -7.28 13.81 5.34
N ILE A 215 -6.06 13.65 4.82
CA ILE A 215 -5.39 12.35 4.74
C ILE A 215 -4.62 12.09 6.04
N LEU A 216 -4.78 10.89 6.55
CA LEU A 216 -4.05 10.44 7.73
C LEU A 216 -2.58 10.18 7.39
N GLU A 217 -1.70 10.60 8.30
CA GLU A 217 -0.27 10.31 8.30
C GLU A 217 0.06 9.77 9.70
N GLU A 218 -0.21 8.48 9.89
CA GLU A 218 -0.06 7.82 11.18
C GLU A 218 1.30 7.16 11.32
N THR A 219 1.74 7.04 12.55
CA THR A 219 2.91 6.23 12.91
C THR A 219 2.49 5.24 13.99
N PHE A 220 2.65 3.95 13.74
CA PHE A 220 2.24 2.92 14.68
C PHE A 220 3.40 2.47 15.56
N SER A 221 3.12 2.29 16.85
CA SER A 221 4.09 1.69 17.76
C SER A 221 4.40 0.24 17.40
N LEU A 222 5.54 -0.27 17.83
CA LEU A 222 5.89 -1.69 17.62
C LEU A 222 4.80 -2.64 18.15
N LYS A 223 4.18 -2.31 19.30
CA LYS A 223 3.07 -3.12 19.86
C LYS A 223 1.86 -3.21 18.92
N VAL A 224 1.53 -2.11 18.22
CA VAL A 224 0.42 -2.10 17.25
C VAL A 224 0.78 -3.00 16.07
N TRP A 225 2.01 -2.90 15.55
CA TRP A 225 2.50 -3.78 14.49
C TRP A 225 2.51 -5.25 14.91
N GLU A 226 3.08 -5.59 16.07
CA GLU A 226 3.08 -6.96 16.61
C GLU A 226 1.66 -7.53 16.70
N LYS A 227 0.71 -6.73 17.23
CA LYS A 227 -0.71 -7.13 17.34
C LYS A 227 -1.37 -7.32 15.97
N ALA A 228 -1.15 -6.40 15.05
CA ALA A 228 -1.74 -6.45 13.71
C ALA A 228 -1.19 -7.64 12.89
N LEU A 229 0.12 -7.93 13.00
CA LEU A 229 0.78 -9.03 12.29
C LEU A 229 0.55 -10.40 12.95
N SER A 230 0.05 -10.44 14.18
CA SER A 230 -0.20 -11.71 14.92
C SER A 230 -1.23 -12.61 14.26
N ILE A 231 -2.02 -12.09 13.33
CA ILE A 231 -3.01 -12.88 12.56
C ILE A 231 -2.37 -13.86 11.57
N PHE A 232 -1.12 -13.62 11.14
CA PHE A 232 -0.41 -14.50 10.21
C PHE A 232 0.26 -15.66 10.95
N SER A 233 0.46 -16.78 10.27
CA SER A 233 1.11 -17.96 10.85
C SER A 233 2.60 -17.71 11.14
N LYS A 234 3.28 -17.03 10.20
CA LYS A 234 4.67 -16.60 10.36
C LYS A 234 4.80 -15.13 9.94
N ALA A 235 5.68 -14.40 10.61
CA ALA A 235 6.04 -13.05 10.23
C ALA A 235 7.54 -12.83 10.50
N TYR A 236 8.25 -12.33 9.51
CA TYR A 236 9.64 -11.90 9.57
C TYR A 236 9.67 -10.40 9.42
N VAL A 237 10.06 -9.71 10.47
CA VAL A 237 10.03 -8.25 10.54
C VAL A 237 11.44 -7.71 10.67
N THR A 238 11.77 -6.74 9.83
CA THR A 238 13.01 -5.99 9.90
C THR A 238 12.70 -4.52 10.14
N ILE A 239 13.28 -3.93 11.17
CA ILE A 239 13.11 -2.52 11.50
C ILE A 239 14.47 -1.85 11.47
N LYS A 240 14.58 -0.76 10.70
CA LYS A 240 15.73 0.12 10.72
C LYS A 240 15.43 1.30 11.64
N VAL A 241 16.15 1.42 12.72
CA VAL A 241 16.01 2.54 13.65
C VAL A 241 16.65 3.78 13.02
N PHE A 242 15.92 4.89 12.97
CA PHE A 242 16.40 6.13 12.40
C PHE A 242 17.04 7.06 13.45
N PRO A 243 17.96 7.97 13.03
CA PRO A 243 18.60 8.01 11.71
C PRO A 243 19.82 7.08 11.59
N PHE A 244 20.42 6.60 12.67
CA PHE A 244 21.67 5.83 12.70
C PHE A 244 21.63 4.62 13.63
N GLY A 245 20.44 4.18 14.01
CA GLY A 245 20.28 3.09 14.96
C GLY A 245 20.50 1.69 14.34
N PRO A 246 20.47 0.66 15.17
CA PRO A 246 20.65 -0.72 14.76
C PRO A 246 19.48 -1.23 13.94
N THR A 247 19.73 -2.26 13.14
CA THR A 247 18.68 -3.06 12.57
C THR A 247 18.15 -4.05 13.60
N ILE A 248 16.82 -4.05 13.79
CA ILE A 248 16.12 -4.99 14.68
C ILE A 248 15.43 -6.02 13.80
N ARG A 249 15.59 -7.29 14.13
CA ARG A 249 14.88 -8.39 13.51
C ARG A 249 13.96 -9.05 14.51
N LEU A 250 12.72 -9.26 14.12
CA LEU A 250 11.69 -9.95 14.88
C LEU A 250 11.17 -11.11 14.05
N GLU A 251 10.91 -12.19 14.71
CA GLU A 251 10.30 -13.35 14.08
C GLU A 251 9.10 -13.80 14.91
N LYS A 252 8.00 -14.06 14.24
CA LYS A 252 6.82 -14.70 14.81
C LYS A 252 6.67 -16.09 14.23
N ASN A 253 6.51 -17.06 15.11
CA ASN A 253 6.22 -18.44 14.77
C ASN A 253 4.94 -18.87 15.52
N ASN A 254 4.11 -19.72 14.91
CA ASN A 254 2.86 -20.21 15.52
C ASN A 254 3.03 -20.86 16.90
N LYS A 255 4.17 -21.48 17.14
CA LYS A 255 4.45 -22.23 18.39
C LYS A 255 5.08 -21.35 19.48
N ALA A 256 5.90 -20.39 19.11
CA ALA A 256 6.77 -19.63 20.03
C ALA A 256 6.31 -18.17 20.26
N GLY A 257 5.30 -17.70 19.52
CA GLY A 257 4.90 -16.28 19.55
C GLY A 257 5.99 -15.38 18.93
N TRP A 258 6.11 -14.15 19.45
CA TRP A 258 7.13 -13.19 19.02
C TRP A 258 8.45 -13.41 19.74
N LEU A 259 9.53 -13.64 18.99
CA LEU A 259 10.89 -13.58 19.52
C LEU A 259 11.25 -12.11 19.77
N GLN A 260 11.42 -11.75 21.04
CA GLN A 260 11.66 -10.37 21.43
C GLN A 260 13.11 -9.94 21.23
N PRO A 261 13.36 -8.72 20.69
CA PRO A 261 14.70 -8.20 20.59
C PRO A 261 15.25 -7.79 21.97
N PRO A 262 16.57 -7.64 22.14
CA PRO A 262 17.17 -7.13 23.36
C PRO A 262 16.53 -5.81 23.81
N PHE A 263 16.36 -5.62 25.12
CA PHE A 263 15.68 -4.46 25.71
C PHE A 263 16.24 -3.12 25.20
N TRP A 264 17.56 -2.98 25.12
CA TRP A 264 18.18 -1.73 24.67
C TRP A 264 17.84 -1.37 23.21
N LYS A 265 17.65 -2.36 22.31
CA LYS A 265 17.21 -2.11 20.93
C LYS A 265 15.77 -1.61 20.88
N ARG A 266 14.87 -2.19 21.71
CA ARG A 266 13.49 -1.68 21.83
C ARG A 266 13.46 -0.28 22.41
N PHE A 267 14.28 -0.01 23.40
CA PHE A 267 14.40 1.33 23.99
C PHE A 267 14.82 2.36 22.95
N LEU A 268 15.88 2.07 22.16
CA LEU A 268 16.32 2.95 21.08
C LEU A 268 15.22 3.14 20.02
N LEU A 269 14.51 2.08 19.62
CA LEU A 269 13.41 2.19 18.68
C LEU A 269 12.29 3.08 19.21
N ASN A 270 11.94 2.95 20.47
CA ASN A 270 10.90 3.78 21.07
C ASN A 270 11.27 5.26 21.08
N ILE A 271 12.52 5.58 21.33
CA ILE A 271 13.00 6.99 21.34
C ILE A 271 13.10 7.52 19.91
N LEU A 272 13.73 6.78 19.02
CA LEU A 272 14.15 7.27 17.71
C LEU A 272 13.11 6.98 16.59
N GLY A 273 12.24 5.99 16.80
CA GLY A 273 11.38 5.50 15.71
C GLY A 273 12.17 4.77 14.64
N GLY A 274 11.53 4.48 13.52
CA GLY A 274 12.20 3.76 12.45
C GLY A 274 11.32 3.51 11.23
N GLY A 275 11.86 2.70 10.31
CA GLY A 275 11.12 2.15 9.17
C GLY A 275 11.01 0.64 9.31
N ILE A 276 9.82 0.10 9.06
CA ILE A 276 9.50 -1.33 9.16
C ILE A 276 9.27 -1.93 7.78
N GLU A 277 9.83 -3.11 7.62
CA GLU A 277 9.59 -4.06 6.53
C GLU A 277 9.13 -5.40 7.12
N ALA A 278 8.16 -6.05 6.52
CA ALA A 278 7.76 -7.38 6.96
C ALA A 278 7.36 -8.31 5.81
N ILE A 279 7.67 -9.58 6.00
CA ILE A 279 7.23 -10.72 5.19
C ILE A 279 6.34 -11.58 6.09
N CYS A 280 5.06 -11.68 5.74
CA CYS A 280 4.09 -12.45 6.49
C CYS A 280 3.60 -13.63 5.65
N GLN A 281 3.45 -14.80 6.27
CA GLN A 281 2.94 -16.00 5.61
C GLN A 281 1.60 -16.41 6.21
N LYS A 282 0.63 -16.70 5.36
CA LYS A 282 -0.60 -17.36 5.75
C LYS A 282 -0.34 -18.85 6.01
N GLU A 283 -1.14 -19.46 6.88
CA GLU A 283 -1.13 -20.90 7.11
C GLU A 283 -1.24 -21.71 5.80
N ASP A 284 -0.58 -22.85 5.74
CA ASP A 284 -0.67 -23.77 4.61
C ASP A 284 -2.06 -24.40 4.50
N GLY A 285 -2.42 -24.87 3.33
CA GLY A 285 -3.69 -25.52 3.04
C GLY A 285 -3.86 -25.79 1.54
N ASN A 286 -5.02 -26.27 1.16
CA ASN A 286 -5.32 -26.57 -0.24
C ASN A 286 -5.38 -25.29 -1.07
N LYS A 287 -4.56 -25.20 -2.11
CA LYS A 287 -4.59 -24.09 -3.07
C LYS A 287 -5.65 -24.33 -4.12
N GLN A 288 -6.48 -23.36 -4.38
CA GLN A 288 -7.34 -23.33 -5.55
C GLN A 288 -6.54 -22.84 -6.74
N ILE A 289 -6.48 -23.62 -7.80
CA ILE A 289 -5.85 -23.21 -9.06
C ILE A 289 -6.93 -22.60 -9.93
N GLU A 290 -6.71 -21.38 -10.40
CA GLU A 290 -7.60 -20.67 -11.32
C GLU A 290 -6.86 -20.43 -12.64
N ASP A 291 -7.54 -20.72 -13.74
CA ASP A 291 -6.94 -20.67 -15.07
C ASP A 291 -6.70 -19.25 -15.56
N THR A 292 -7.46 -18.28 -15.07
CA THR A 292 -7.34 -16.89 -15.49
C THR A 292 -7.38 -15.90 -14.32
N LEU A 293 -6.67 -14.79 -14.45
CA LEU A 293 -6.65 -13.73 -13.42
C LEU A 293 -8.04 -13.17 -13.10
N LEU A 294 -8.90 -13.02 -14.11
CA LEU A 294 -10.24 -12.45 -13.89
C LEU A 294 -11.12 -13.36 -13.02
N ASN A 295 -10.84 -14.66 -12.99
CA ASN A 295 -11.52 -15.62 -12.12
C ASN A 295 -11.22 -15.42 -10.63
N LEU A 296 -10.16 -14.67 -10.28
CA LEU A 296 -9.81 -14.33 -8.91
C LEU A 296 -10.68 -13.18 -8.35
N LEU A 297 -11.38 -12.45 -9.24
CA LEU A 297 -12.20 -11.30 -8.86
C LEU A 297 -13.55 -11.74 -8.27
N ALA A 298 -13.99 -10.98 -7.26
CA ALA A 298 -15.23 -11.22 -6.53
C ALA A 298 -16.08 -9.96 -6.42
N CYS A 299 -17.38 -10.15 -6.22
CA CYS A 299 -18.33 -9.06 -6.10
C CYS A 299 -18.14 -8.26 -4.81
N PRO A 300 -17.89 -6.94 -4.87
CA PRO A 300 -17.75 -6.10 -3.69
C PRO A 300 -19.08 -5.81 -2.97
N ASN A 301 -20.22 -6.01 -3.63
CA ASN A 301 -21.55 -5.80 -3.05
C ASN A 301 -22.05 -6.98 -2.21
N CYS A 302 -21.57 -8.20 -2.50
CA CYS A 302 -22.06 -9.42 -1.82
C CYS A 302 -21.15 -9.77 -0.63
N ILE A 303 -21.74 -10.13 0.49
CA ILE A 303 -21.02 -10.55 1.71
C ILE A 303 -20.15 -11.78 1.43
N HIS A 304 -20.70 -12.78 0.73
CA HIS A 304 -20.00 -14.04 0.43
C HIS A 304 -19.01 -13.93 -0.74
N LYS A 305 -18.80 -12.73 -1.30
CA LYS A 305 -17.82 -12.48 -2.35
C LYS A 305 -17.86 -13.50 -3.51
N PRO A 306 -19.05 -13.72 -4.16
CA PRO A 306 -19.14 -14.64 -5.29
C PRO A 306 -18.24 -14.16 -6.43
N LYS A 307 -17.73 -15.12 -7.19
CA LYS A 307 -16.92 -14.88 -8.39
C LYS A 307 -17.66 -13.97 -9.37
N LEU A 308 -16.95 -13.06 -10.00
CA LEU A 308 -17.44 -12.26 -11.11
C LEU A 308 -17.25 -12.99 -12.43
N SER A 309 -18.22 -12.87 -13.32
CA SER A 309 -18.16 -13.39 -14.69
C SER A 309 -17.80 -12.27 -15.65
N ALA A 310 -16.83 -12.51 -16.54
CA ALA A 310 -16.51 -11.57 -17.61
C ALA A 310 -17.55 -11.68 -18.73
N LEU A 311 -18.15 -10.55 -19.10
CA LEU A 311 -19.06 -10.45 -20.25
C LEU A 311 -18.68 -9.17 -21.00
N ASP A 312 -18.14 -9.34 -22.20
CA ASP A 312 -17.61 -8.25 -23.03
C ASP A 312 -16.61 -7.37 -22.25
N ALA A 313 -16.87 -6.07 -22.16
CA ALA A 313 -16.05 -5.10 -21.44
C ALA A 313 -16.45 -4.90 -19.95
N ARG A 314 -17.27 -5.80 -19.38
CA ARG A 314 -17.84 -5.68 -18.03
C ARG A 314 -17.57 -6.93 -17.20
N LEU A 315 -17.70 -6.78 -15.89
CA LEU A 315 -17.75 -7.88 -14.93
C LEU A 315 -19.16 -7.90 -14.33
N LEU A 316 -19.78 -9.08 -14.28
CA LEU A 316 -21.13 -9.28 -13.77
C LEU A 316 -21.13 -10.17 -12.54
N CYS A 317 -21.94 -9.83 -11.56
CA CYS A 317 -22.25 -10.69 -10.44
C CYS A 317 -23.55 -11.47 -10.71
N ASN A 318 -23.48 -12.79 -10.79
CA ASN A 318 -24.64 -13.63 -11.04
C ASN A 318 -25.62 -13.67 -9.84
N VAL A 319 -25.17 -13.27 -8.64
CA VAL A 319 -26.00 -13.27 -7.42
C VAL A 319 -26.78 -11.97 -7.29
N CYS A 320 -26.11 -10.82 -7.18
CA CYS A 320 -26.79 -9.53 -6.98
C CYS A 320 -27.04 -8.74 -8.27
N LYS A 321 -26.72 -9.31 -9.43
CA LYS A 321 -26.87 -8.72 -10.77
C LYS A 321 -26.11 -7.40 -10.98
N SER A 322 -25.21 -7.02 -10.07
CA SER A 322 -24.38 -5.83 -10.25
C SER A 322 -23.43 -5.97 -11.43
N SER A 323 -23.28 -4.88 -12.20
CA SER A 323 -22.39 -4.79 -13.35
C SER A 323 -21.29 -3.76 -13.10
N PHE A 324 -20.05 -4.16 -13.32
CA PHE A 324 -18.87 -3.33 -13.10
C PHE A 324 -18.17 -3.06 -14.43
N LYS A 325 -18.05 -1.78 -14.79
CA LYS A 325 -17.49 -1.35 -16.08
C LYS A 325 -15.99 -1.02 -15.94
N LYS A 326 -15.28 -1.12 -17.05
CA LYS A 326 -13.95 -0.49 -17.18
C LYS A 326 -14.11 0.98 -17.55
N ARG A 327 -13.36 1.85 -16.85
CA ARG A 327 -13.21 3.27 -17.15
C ARG A 327 -11.73 3.52 -17.52
N ASN A 328 -11.44 3.85 -18.77
CA ASN A 328 -10.07 4.00 -19.30
C ASN A 328 -9.13 2.81 -18.95
N GLY A 329 -9.66 1.59 -19.04
CA GLY A 329 -8.91 0.37 -18.74
C GLY A 329 -8.72 0.05 -17.25
N VAL A 330 -9.37 0.79 -16.34
CA VAL A 330 -9.43 0.55 -14.90
C VAL A 330 -10.80 -0.03 -14.55
N PHE A 331 -10.85 -1.15 -13.85
CA PHE A 331 -12.11 -1.69 -13.32
C PHE A 331 -12.52 -0.90 -12.06
N MET A 332 -13.75 -0.38 -12.06
CA MET A 332 -14.35 0.28 -10.88
C MET A 332 -15.06 -0.80 -10.06
N LEU A 333 -14.40 -1.31 -9.01
CA LEU A 333 -14.89 -2.43 -8.20
C LEU A 333 -15.18 -1.98 -6.76
N PHE A 334 -16.07 -1.00 -6.63
CA PHE A 334 -16.63 -0.58 -5.35
C PHE A 334 -18.00 -1.23 -5.10
N SER A 335 -18.43 -1.27 -3.84
CA SER A 335 -19.86 -1.43 -3.58
C SER A 335 -20.60 -0.20 -4.09
N ASN A 336 -21.88 -0.39 -4.52
CA ASN A 336 -22.70 0.70 -5.06
C ASN A 336 -22.78 1.91 -4.10
N LYS A 337 -22.79 1.64 -2.78
CA LYS A 337 -22.78 2.69 -1.77
C LYS A 337 -21.46 3.47 -1.74
N GLN A 338 -20.34 2.77 -1.83
CA GLN A 338 -19.01 3.40 -1.81
C GLN A 338 -18.74 4.19 -3.09
N GLU A 339 -19.11 3.66 -4.25
CA GLU A 339 -18.95 4.37 -5.51
C GLU A 339 -19.69 5.70 -5.53
N LYS A 340 -20.96 5.72 -5.05
CA LYS A 340 -21.71 6.96 -4.88
C LYS A 340 -21.04 7.95 -3.95
N LEU A 341 -20.49 7.51 -2.82
CA LEU A 341 -19.84 8.39 -1.85
C LEU A 341 -18.53 8.99 -2.35
N LEU A 342 -17.76 8.25 -3.15
CA LEU A 342 -16.41 8.64 -3.56
C LEU A 342 -16.36 9.27 -4.95
N TYR A 343 -17.32 8.96 -5.84
CA TYR A 343 -17.22 9.27 -7.27
C TYR A 343 -18.49 9.88 -7.90
N SER A 344 -19.54 10.18 -7.13
CA SER A 344 -20.78 10.81 -7.64
C SER A 344 -20.85 12.32 -7.35
N GLN A 345 -19.70 12.94 -7.07
CA GLN A 345 -19.61 14.41 -6.97
C GLN A 345 -19.27 15.04 -8.30
#